data_5615c2deb150c48e0e6afb13efcb8c23
#
_entry.id   5615c2deb150c48e0e6afb13efcb8c23
#
_cell.length_a   1.000
_cell.length_b   1.000
_cell.length_c   1.000
_cell.angle_alpha   90.00
_cell.angle_beta   90.00
_cell.angle_gamma   90.00
#
_symmetry.space_group_name_H-M   'P 1'
#
loop_
_entity.id
_entity.type
_entity.pdbx_description
1 polymer ?
#
loop_
_entity_poly.entity_id
_entity_poly.type
_entity_poly.pdbx_seq_one_letter_code
_entity_poly.pdbx_strand_id
1 'polypeptide(L)'
;PFLYRSHENPDMAKIQKLSTFINNFGYSIHTGDEIHPKELQKLLEKIDGTDEENLIARLTLHSMKRAQYTTECVGHFGLAAKYYCHFTSPIRRYPDLQIHRIIKENLHGGLKQIRFKHYQNLLPEVAKHTSTTERRADDAERDTDKVKMVEYMEKHMGEEFDGVISGMTAWGMYVELPSTIEGMVSVTSLRDGYYIYDENHYDCLLYTSDAADDLT
;
A
#
# COMPACT_ATOMS: atom_id res chain seq x y z
N PRO A 1 -16.16 -23.24 -10.25
CA PRO A 1 -15.96 -21.80 -10.35
C PRO A 1 -16.27 -21.11 -9.02
N PHE A 2 -15.41 -20.19 -8.60
CA PHE A 2 -15.53 -19.46 -7.35
C PHE A 2 -14.88 -18.08 -7.46
N LEU A 3 -15.16 -17.16 -6.53
CA LEU A 3 -14.50 -15.87 -6.43
C LEU A 3 -13.60 -15.86 -5.18
N TYR A 4 -12.34 -15.55 -5.38
CA TYR A 4 -11.36 -15.41 -4.30
C TYR A 4 -11.02 -13.94 -4.08
N ARG A 5 -10.63 -13.60 -2.87
CA ARG A 5 -9.89 -12.38 -2.56
C ARG A 5 -8.42 -12.75 -2.50
N SER A 6 -7.73 -12.53 -3.58
CA SER A 6 -6.34 -12.94 -3.74
C SER A 6 -5.39 -11.78 -3.50
N HIS A 7 -4.29 -12.08 -2.83
CA HIS A 7 -3.18 -11.18 -2.61
C HIS A 7 -1.90 -11.94 -2.97
N GLU A 8 -1.37 -11.64 -4.14
CA GLU A 8 -0.18 -12.31 -4.65
C GLU A 8 1.07 -11.98 -3.82
N ASN A 9 2.10 -12.81 -3.96
CA ASN A 9 3.42 -12.54 -3.38
C ASN A 9 3.96 -11.20 -3.89
N PRO A 10 4.65 -10.42 -3.05
CA PRO A 10 5.25 -9.17 -3.44
C PRO A 10 6.35 -9.37 -4.50
N ASP A 11 6.67 -8.31 -5.21
CA ASP A 11 7.80 -8.27 -6.11
C ASP A 11 9.11 -8.26 -5.31
N MET A 12 9.98 -9.25 -5.56
CA MET A 12 11.24 -9.39 -4.82
C MET A 12 12.19 -8.21 -5.03
N ALA A 13 12.14 -7.51 -6.18
CA ALA A 13 12.92 -6.30 -6.39
C ALA A 13 12.49 -5.16 -5.44
N LYS A 14 11.19 -5.05 -5.19
CA LYS A 14 10.67 -4.08 -4.20
C LYS A 14 11.04 -4.48 -2.77
N ILE A 15 10.98 -5.76 -2.46
CA ILE A 15 11.39 -6.28 -1.14
C ILE A 15 12.89 -6.04 -0.89
N GLN A 16 13.74 -6.22 -1.90
CA GLN A 16 15.17 -5.92 -1.79
C GLN A 16 15.43 -4.43 -1.55
N LYS A 17 14.72 -3.54 -2.26
CA LYS A 17 14.78 -2.08 -2.00
C LYS A 17 14.35 -1.75 -0.57
N LEU A 18 13.23 -2.33 -0.10
CA LEU A 18 12.80 -2.18 1.29
C LEU A 18 13.88 -2.67 2.27
N SER A 19 14.46 -3.85 2.03
CA SER A 19 15.51 -4.40 2.88
C SER A 19 16.73 -3.49 2.96
N THR A 20 17.18 -2.93 1.83
CA THR A 20 18.30 -1.99 1.80
C THR A 20 17.97 -0.73 2.61
N PHE A 21 16.77 -0.20 2.45
CA PHE A 21 16.34 0.99 3.16
C PHE A 21 16.27 0.79 4.68
N ILE A 22 15.61 -0.28 5.15
CA ILE A 22 15.44 -0.52 6.59
C ILE A 22 16.78 -0.86 7.30
N ASN A 23 17.79 -1.33 6.57
CA ASN A 23 19.12 -1.56 7.12
C ASN A 23 19.76 -0.26 7.64
N ASN A 24 19.43 0.90 7.07
CA ASN A 24 19.92 2.20 7.53
C ASN A 24 19.42 2.53 8.95
N PHE A 25 18.29 1.94 9.34
CA PHE A 25 17.69 2.08 10.68
C PHE A 25 18.03 0.90 11.61
N GLY A 26 18.91 -0.01 11.17
CA GLY A 26 19.32 -1.19 11.95
C GLY A 26 18.32 -2.35 11.93
N TYR A 27 17.31 -2.30 11.08
CA TYR A 27 16.35 -3.38 10.89
C TYR A 27 16.78 -4.30 9.74
N SER A 28 16.41 -5.56 9.81
CA SER A 28 16.67 -6.53 8.75
C SER A 28 15.49 -7.47 8.57
N ILE A 29 15.24 -7.87 7.34
CA ILE A 29 14.31 -8.93 6.96
C ILE A 29 15.06 -10.04 6.23
N HIS A 30 14.66 -11.27 6.47
CA HIS A 30 15.25 -12.40 5.75
C HIS A 30 14.60 -12.51 4.36
N THR A 31 15.39 -12.28 3.32
CA THR A 31 14.97 -12.37 1.93
C THR A 31 15.65 -13.58 1.27
N GLY A 32 14.84 -14.62 0.94
CA GLY A 32 15.27 -15.72 0.08
C GLY A 32 14.79 -15.48 -1.36
N ASP A 33 14.54 -16.56 -2.09
CA ASP A 33 13.89 -16.49 -3.42
C ASP A 33 12.45 -15.96 -3.33
N GLU A 34 11.79 -16.19 -2.18
CA GLU A 34 10.48 -15.65 -1.82
C GLU A 34 10.50 -15.16 -0.37
N ILE A 35 9.72 -14.14 -0.08
CA ILE A 35 9.53 -13.67 1.29
C ILE A 35 8.31 -14.31 1.93
N HIS A 36 8.44 -14.73 3.18
CA HIS A 36 7.30 -15.23 3.94
C HIS A 36 6.57 -14.09 4.65
N PRO A 37 5.21 -14.05 4.68
CA PRO A 37 4.44 -12.98 5.34
C PRO A 37 4.87 -12.69 6.78
N LYS A 38 5.28 -13.72 7.52
CA LYS A 38 5.78 -13.56 8.90
C LYS A 38 7.03 -12.68 9.03
N GLU A 39 7.84 -12.58 7.99
CA GLU A 39 9.03 -11.71 8.06
C GLU A 39 8.63 -10.23 8.05
N LEU A 40 7.63 -9.86 7.24
CA LEU A 40 7.06 -8.51 7.28
C LEU A 40 6.31 -8.24 8.57
N GLN A 41 5.58 -9.24 9.10
CA GLN A 41 4.93 -9.12 10.40
C GLN A 41 5.94 -8.83 11.51
N LYS A 42 7.04 -9.60 11.59
CA LYS A 42 8.10 -9.37 12.58
C LYS A 42 8.75 -7.98 12.43
N LEU A 43 8.90 -7.48 11.20
CA LEU A 43 9.39 -6.13 10.97
C LEU A 43 8.43 -5.11 11.59
N LEU A 44 7.13 -5.20 11.26
CA LEU A 44 6.10 -4.30 11.78
C LEU A 44 6.01 -4.34 13.32
N GLU A 45 6.13 -5.53 13.92
CA GLU A 45 6.15 -5.69 15.39
C GLU A 45 7.41 -5.04 16.04
N LYS A 46 8.54 -4.99 15.31
CA LYS A 46 9.79 -4.38 15.83
C LYS A 46 9.79 -2.86 15.77
N ILE A 47 9.10 -2.28 14.79
CA ILE A 47 9.04 -0.82 14.61
C ILE A 47 7.88 -0.18 15.37
N ASP A 48 7.00 -0.98 15.95
CA ASP A 48 5.83 -0.50 16.71
C ASP A 48 6.27 0.46 17.84
N GLY A 49 5.73 1.67 17.82
CA GLY A 49 6.05 2.74 18.78
C GLY A 49 7.40 3.44 18.57
N THR A 50 8.11 3.20 17.47
CA THR A 50 9.35 3.92 17.12
C THR A 50 9.05 5.14 16.24
N ASP A 51 9.99 6.07 16.15
CA ASP A 51 9.83 7.28 15.31
C ASP A 51 9.73 6.93 13.81
N GLU A 52 10.34 5.81 13.40
CA GLU A 52 10.35 5.33 12.00
C GLU A 52 9.13 4.49 11.62
N GLU A 53 8.25 4.17 12.56
CA GLU A 53 7.11 3.26 12.35
C GLU A 53 6.31 3.63 11.11
N ASN A 54 5.83 4.88 11.02
CA ASN A 54 4.98 5.32 9.93
C ASN A 54 5.67 5.21 8.58
N LEU A 55 6.94 5.58 8.50
CA LEU A 55 7.72 5.54 7.27
C LEU A 55 7.96 4.10 6.80
N ILE A 56 8.45 3.23 7.70
CA ILE A 56 8.77 1.83 7.36
C ILE A 56 7.48 1.05 7.06
N ALA A 57 6.41 1.26 7.83
CA ALA A 57 5.11 0.62 7.58
C ALA A 57 4.55 1.00 6.21
N ARG A 58 4.63 2.28 5.83
CA ARG A 58 4.19 2.77 4.50
C ARG A 58 5.01 2.14 3.38
N LEU A 59 6.34 2.11 3.48
CA LEU A 59 7.21 1.49 2.48
C LEU A 59 6.99 -0.03 2.38
N THR A 60 6.76 -0.70 3.52
CA THR A 60 6.39 -2.11 3.57
C THR A 60 5.08 -2.35 2.81
N LEU A 61 4.06 -1.53 3.04
CA LEU A 61 2.78 -1.63 2.32
C LEU A 61 2.96 -1.38 0.81
N HIS A 62 3.78 -0.41 0.40
CA HIS A 62 4.06 -0.10 -1.00
C HIS A 62 4.88 -1.20 -1.71
N SER A 63 5.63 -1.99 -0.97
CA SER A 63 6.36 -3.14 -1.52
C SER A 63 5.46 -4.32 -1.86
N MET A 64 4.27 -4.39 -1.25
CA MET A 64 3.29 -5.44 -1.49
C MET A 64 2.43 -5.16 -2.73
N LYS A 65 1.92 -6.22 -3.35
CA LYS A 65 0.88 -6.09 -4.38
C LYS A 65 -0.47 -5.76 -3.74
N ARG A 66 -1.39 -5.21 -4.52
CA ARG A 66 -2.76 -5.00 -4.05
C ARG A 66 -3.57 -6.29 -4.10
N ALA A 67 -4.40 -6.52 -3.09
CA ALA A 67 -5.38 -7.59 -3.11
C ALA A 67 -6.48 -7.27 -4.15
N GLN A 68 -6.96 -8.30 -4.85
CA GLN A 68 -7.98 -8.18 -5.90
C GLN A 68 -8.93 -9.36 -5.90
N TYR A 69 -10.08 -9.22 -6.54
CA TYR A 69 -10.96 -10.33 -6.80
C TYR A 69 -10.50 -11.09 -8.05
N THR A 70 -10.51 -12.41 -7.97
CA THR A 70 -10.12 -13.29 -9.08
C THR A 70 -10.84 -14.64 -9.00
N THR A 71 -10.86 -15.35 -10.10
CA THR A 71 -11.33 -16.75 -10.14
C THR A 71 -10.22 -17.77 -9.89
N GLU A 72 -8.97 -17.29 -9.84
CA GLU A 72 -7.78 -18.11 -9.58
C GLU A 72 -7.45 -18.10 -8.09
N CYS A 73 -7.17 -19.27 -7.53
CA CYS A 73 -6.84 -19.44 -6.12
C CYS A 73 -5.32 -19.36 -5.92
N VAL A 74 -4.80 -18.14 -5.87
CA VAL A 74 -3.36 -17.89 -5.61
C VAL A 74 -3.05 -17.61 -4.13
N GLY A 75 -4.08 -17.69 -3.26
CA GLY A 75 -3.92 -17.41 -1.84
C GLY A 75 -3.97 -15.92 -1.49
N HIS A 76 -3.70 -15.62 -0.24
CA HIS A 76 -3.67 -14.25 0.29
C HIS A 76 -2.41 -14.03 1.13
N PHE A 77 -1.40 -13.40 0.51
CA PHE A 77 -0.09 -13.20 1.13
C PHE A 77 -0.20 -12.50 2.49
N GLY A 78 -0.83 -11.32 2.56
CA GLY A 78 -0.90 -10.53 3.80
C GLY A 78 -1.63 -11.23 4.98
N LEU A 79 -2.44 -12.26 4.70
CA LEU A 79 -3.12 -13.07 5.71
C LEU A 79 -2.46 -14.45 5.91
N ALA A 80 -1.41 -14.75 5.12
CA ALA A 80 -0.80 -16.08 5.07
C ALA A 80 -1.82 -17.21 4.84
N ALA A 81 -2.90 -16.93 4.09
CA ALA A 81 -4.01 -17.85 3.88
C ALA A 81 -3.94 -18.48 2.49
N LYS A 82 -4.01 -19.82 2.43
CA LYS A 82 -4.04 -20.56 1.17
C LYS A 82 -5.35 -20.33 0.39
N TYR A 83 -6.46 -20.17 1.09
CA TYR A 83 -7.78 -19.92 0.53
C TYR A 83 -8.40 -18.76 1.27
N TYR A 84 -8.82 -17.74 0.55
CA TYR A 84 -9.49 -16.59 1.15
C TYR A 84 -10.53 -15.99 0.22
N CYS A 85 -11.66 -15.61 0.77
CA CYS A 85 -12.69 -14.86 0.06
C CYS A 85 -13.39 -13.88 1.01
N HIS A 86 -13.96 -12.85 0.44
CA HIS A 86 -14.89 -11.98 1.15
C HIS A 86 -16.27 -12.67 1.19
N PHE A 87 -16.88 -12.74 2.35
CA PHE A 87 -18.13 -13.50 2.54
C PHE A 87 -19.16 -12.78 3.39
N THR A 88 -18.74 -11.93 4.33
CA THR A 88 -19.58 -11.46 5.45
C THR A 88 -20.34 -10.17 5.18
N SER A 89 -20.16 -9.52 4.01
CA SER A 89 -20.77 -8.22 3.72
C SER A 89 -21.49 -8.18 2.36
N PRO A 90 -22.49 -9.05 2.11
CA PRO A 90 -23.15 -9.16 0.80
C PRO A 90 -24.01 -7.93 0.43
N ILE A 91 -24.32 -7.05 1.38
CA ILE A 91 -25.09 -5.82 1.13
C ILE A 91 -24.26 -4.80 0.35
N ARG A 92 -22.98 -4.65 0.69
CA ARG A 92 -22.07 -3.65 0.11
C ARG A 92 -20.99 -4.21 -0.81
N ARG A 93 -20.76 -5.52 -0.82
CA ARG A 93 -19.79 -6.18 -1.68
C ARG A 93 -20.46 -7.25 -2.54
N TYR A 94 -20.54 -6.98 -3.82
CA TYR A 94 -21.14 -7.90 -4.79
C TYR A 94 -20.46 -9.29 -4.87
N PRO A 95 -19.12 -9.42 -4.73
CA PRO A 95 -18.47 -10.73 -4.65
C PRO A 95 -19.02 -11.61 -3.53
N ASP A 96 -19.27 -11.06 -2.34
CA ASP A 96 -19.86 -11.79 -1.22
C ASP A 96 -21.23 -12.35 -1.59
N LEU A 97 -22.09 -11.49 -2.15
CA LEU A 97 -23.42 -11.92 -2.62
C LEU A 97 -23.34 -13.04 -3.66
N GLN A 98 -22.39 -12.94 -4.58
CA GLN A 98 -22.20 -13.93 -5.62
C GLN A 98 -21.73 -15.28 -5.06
N ILE A 99 -20.84 -15.24 -4.06
CA ILE A 99 -20.39 -16.43 -3.34
C ILE A 99 -21.57 -17.06 -2.58
N HIS A 100 -22.42 -16.28 -1.90
CA HIS A 100 -23.62 -16.78 -1.26
C HIS A 100 -24.55 -17.51 -2.25
N ARG A 101 -24.74 -16.97 -3.46
CA ARG A 101 -25.56 -17.60 -4.50
C ARG A 101 -24.96 -18.94 -4.94
N ILE A 102 -23.66 -19.00 -5.20
CA ILE A 102 -22.96 -20.23 -5.60
C ILE A 102 -23.07 -21.30 -4.53
N ILE A 103 -22.81 -20.93 -3.28
CA ILE A 103 -22.90 -21.86 -2.14
C ILE A 103 -24.34 -22.37 -1.97
N LYS A 104 -25.33 -21.46 -2.03
CA LYS A 104 -26.75 -21.83 -1.92
C LYS A 104 -27.17 -22.81 -3.01
N GLU A 105 -26.81 -22.57 -4.26
CA GLU A 105 -27.08 -23.52 -5.36
C GLU A 105 -26.40 -24.87 -5.11
N ASN A 106 -25.15 -24.86 -4.66
CA ASN A 106 -24.42 -26.10 -4.37
C ASN A 106 -25.07 -26.92 -3.26
N LEU A 107 -25.55 -26.26 -2.19
CA LEU A 107 -26.24 -26.92 -1.07
C LEU A 107 -27.63 -27.46 -1.46
N HIS A 108 -28.31 -26.88 -2.45
CA HIS A 108 -29.66 -27.27 -2.86
C HIS A 108 -29.69 -28.24 -4.07
N GLY A 109 -28.68 -29.03 -4.27
CA GLY A 109 -28.66 -30.08 -5.30
C GLY A 109 -27.44 -30.07 -6.20
N GLY A 110 -26.43 -29.28 -5.83
CA GLY A 110 -25.16 -29.19 -6.54
C GLY A 110 -25.21 -28.31 -7.80
N LEU A 111 -24.04 -27.88 -8.22
CA LEU A 111 -23.90 -27.11 -9.47
C LEU A 111 -23.98 -28.05 -10.68
N LYS A 112 -25.14 -28.10 -11.33
CA LYS A 112 -25.32 -28.83 -12.60
C LYS A 112 -24.38 -28.24 -13.66
N GLN A 113 -24.02 -29.04 -14.68
CA GLN A 113 -23.05 -28.65 -15.71
C GLN A 113 -23.36 -27.32 -16.41
N ILE A 114 -24.65 -27.03 -16.65
CA ILE A 114 -25.11 -25.76 -17.27
C ILE A 114 -24.77 -24.57 -16.35
N ARG A 115 -25.03 -24.69 -15.02
CA ARG A 115 -24.75 -23.64 -14.04
C ARG A 115 -23.25 -23.50 -13.81
N PHE A 116 -22.52 -24.59 -13.82
CA PHE A 116 -21.06 -24.57 -13.73
C PHE A 116 -20.44 -23.74 -14.88
N LYS A 117 -20.84 -24.02 -16.13
CA LYS A 117 -20.39 -23.25 -17.30
C LYS A 117 -20.83 -21.79 -17.23
N HIS A 118 -22.05 -21.52 -16.78
CA HIS A 118 -22.52 -20.15 -16.57
C HIS A 118 -21.61 -19.37 -15.64
N TYR A 119 -21.28 -19.90 -14.47
CA TYR A 119 -20.37 -19.23 -13.52
C TYR A 119 -18.94 -19.17 -14.04
N GLN A 120 -18.47 -20.18 -14.76
CA GLN A 120 -17.15 -20.16 -15.36
C GLN A 120 -16.96 -18.99 -16.34
N ASN A 121 -18.01 -18.63 -17.06
CA ASN A 121 -17.99 -17.50 -18.01
C ASN A 121 -18.25 -16.16 -17.30
N LEU A 122 -19.14 -16.12 -16.31
CA LEU A 122 -19.56 -14.89 -15.63
C LEU A 122 -18.50 -14.36 -14.63
N LEU A 123 -17.92 -15.26 -13.85
CA LEU A 123 -17.11 -14.83 -12.70
C LEU A 123 -15.83 -14.05 -13.04
N PRO A 124 -15.11 -14.31 -14.15
CA PRO A 124 -13.97 -13.50 -14.54
C PRO A 124 -14.35 -12.02 -14.78
N GLU A 125 -15.48 -11.76 -15.43
CA GLU A 125 -15.98 -10.40 -15.66
C GLU A 125 -16.39 -9.74 -14.35
N VAL A 126 -17.09 -10.48 -13.48
CA VAL A 126 -17.48 -10.01 -12.14
C VAL A 126 -16.23 -9.65 -11.34
N ALA A 127 -15.21 -10.51 -11.32
CA ALA A 127 -13.96 -10.27 -10.60
C ALA A 127 -13.25 -8.99 -11.08
N LYS A 128 -13.12 -8.82 -12.40
CA LYS A 128 -12.52 -7.63 -13.01
C LYS A 128 -13.32 -6.36 -12.69
N HIS A 129 -14.62 -6.41 -12.90
CA HIS A 129 -15.51 -5.27 -12.66
C HIS A 129 -15.48 -4.84 -11.19
N THR A 130 -15.64 -5.78 -10.26
CA THR A 130 -15.67 -5.48 -8.82
C THR A 130 -14.33 -4.98 -8.30
N SER A 131 -13.21 -5.49 -8.79
CA SER A 131 -11.88 -4.96 -8.45
C SER A 131 -11.65 -3.54 -8.99
N THR A 132 -12.22 -3.22 -10.15
CA THR A 132 -12.14 -1.87 -10.73
C THR A 132 -13.02 -0.88 -9.96
N THR A 133 -14.25 -1.27 -9.63
CA THR A 133 -15.17 -0.40 -8.89
C THR A 133 -14.74 -0.18 -7.45
N GLU A 134 -14.14 -1.19 -6.80
CA GLU A 134 -13.51 -1.05 -5.49
C GLU A 134 -12.42 0.02 -5.52
N ARG A 135 -11.47 -0.07 -6.47
CA ARG A 135 -10.42 0.96 -6.60
C ARG A 135 -10.97 2.36 -6.82
N ARG A 136 -12.01 2.51 -7.65
CA ARG A 136 -12.65 3.81 -7.87
C ARG A 136 -13.30 4.36 -6.59
N ALA A 137 -13.86 3.49 -5.76
CA ALA A 137 -14.43 3.89 -4.48
C ALA A 137 -13.33 4.36 -3.51
N ASP A 138 -12.23 3.58 -3.40
CA ASP A 138 -11.07 3.93 -2.59
C ASP A 138 -10.43 5.26 -3.05
N ASP A 139 -10.31 5.46 -4.37
CA ASP A 139 -9.75 6.69 -4.93
C ASP A 139 -10.66 7.89 -4.62
N ALA A 140 -11.98 7.74 -4.77
CA ALA A 140 -12.96 8.80 -4.46
C ALA A 140 -12.98 9.15 -2.96
N GLU A 141 -12.86 8.16 -2.07
CA GLU A 141 -12.73 8.37 -0.62
C GLU A 141 -11.48 9.19 -0.30
N ARG A 142 -10.31 8.77 -0.80
CA ARG A 142 -9.05 9.49 -0.60
C ARG A 142 -9.08 10.92 -1.15
N ASP A 143 -9.67 11.12 -2.32
CA ASP A 143 -9.76 12.46 -2.90
C ASP A 143 -10.70 13.36 -2.07
N THR A 144 -11.77 12.79 -1.52
CA THR A 144 -12.67 13.51 -0.62
C THR A 144 -11.96 13.90 0.68
N ASP A 145 -11.19 12.99 1.27
CA ASP A 145 -10.40 13.26 2.47
C ASP A 145 -9.37 14.38 2.21
N LYS A 146 -8.66 14.32 1.05
CA LYS A 146 -7.72 15.38 0.67
C LYS A 146 -8.40 16.75 0.54
N VAL A 147 -9.59 16.82 -0.08
CA VAL A 147 -10.34 18.08 -0.16
C VAL A 147 -10.63 18.60 1.24
N LYS A 148 -11.05 17.73 2.18
CA LYS A 148 -11.34 18.15 3.55
C LYS A 148 -10.07 18.56 4.33
N MET A 149 -8.96 17.91 4.10
CA MET A 149 -7.67 18.31 4.65
C MET A 149 -7.25 19.70 4.15
N VAL A 150 -7.43 19.98 2.86
CA VAL A 150 -7.14 21.31 2.29
C VAL A 150 -8.08 22.37 2.86
N GLU A 151 -9.39 22.14 2.92
CA GLU A 151 -10.37 23.05 3.53
C GLU A 151 -10.04 23.36 5.00
N TYR A 152 -9.49 22.38 5.72
CA TYR A 152 -9.02 22.59 7.09
C TYR A 152 -7.79 23.49 7.11
N MET A 153 -6.78 23.20 6.28
CA MET A 153 -5.52 23.95 6.26
C MET A 153 -5.69 25.38 5.73
N GLU A 154 -6.67 25.66 4.88
CA GLU A 154 -6.99 27.04 4.46
C GLU A 154 -7.22 27.99 5.65
N LYS A 155 -7.75 27.47 6.76
CA LYS A 155 -8.01 28.26 7.98
C LYS A 155 -6.76 28.47 8.83
N HIS A 156 -5.71 27.73 8.56
CA HIS A 156 -4.44 27.73 9.29
C HIS A 156 -3.29 28.30 8.45
N MET A 157 -3.62 29.04 7.39
CA MET A 157 -2.61 29.67 6.53
C MET A 157 -1.75 30.67 7.32
N GLY A 158 -0.43 30.49 7.25
CA GLY A 158 0.56 31.32 7.95
C GLY A 158 0.90 30.86 9.36
N GLU A 159 0.31 29.78 9.84
CA GLU A 159 0.70 29.12 11.09
C GLU A 159 1.94 28.24 10.89
N GLU A 160 2.73 28.07 11.93
CA GLU A 160 3.90 27.18 11.96
C GLU A 160 3.53 25.87 12.68
N PHE A 161 3.97 24.75 12.13
CA PHE A 161 3.69 23.42 12.67
C PHE A 161 4.97 22.59 12.76
N ASP A 162 5.09 21.80 13.80
CA ASP A 162 6.04 20.70 13.84
C ASP A 162 5.53 19.54 12.98
N GLY A 163 6.43 18.93 12.20
CA GLY A 163 6.08 17.80 11.33
C GLY A 163 7.24 16.83 11.17
N VAL A 164 6.93 15.63 10.70
CA VAL A 164 7.89 14.57 10.42
C VAL A 164 8.00 14.36 8.92
N ILE A 165 9.22 14.22 8.40
CA ILE A 165 9.43 13.89 6.98
C ILE A 165 8.86 12.50 6.72
N SER A 166 7.82 12.43 5.90
CA SER A 166 7.11 11.19 5.54
C SER A 166 7.58 10.61 4.20
N GLY A 167 8.29 11.39 3.41
CA GLY A 167 8.84 10.94 2.14
C GLY A 167 9.68 12.00 1.46
N MET A 168 10.56 11.55 0.55
CA MET A 168 11.41 12.44 -0.24
C MET A 168 11.30 12.11 -1.71
N THR A 169 11.43 13.15 -2.54
CA THR A 169 11.46 13.05 -3.99
C THR A 169 12.46 14.08 -4.55
N ALA A 170 12.78 13.97 -5.83
CA ALA A 170 13.64 14.97 -6.50
C ALA A 170 13.05 16.40 -6.50
N TRP A 171 11.77 16.57 -6.22
CA TRP A 171 11.07 17.88 -6.24
C TRP A 171 10.96 18.51 -4.85
N GLY A 172 11.06 17.71 -3.79
CA GLY A 172 10.88 18.15 -2.42
C GLY A 172 10.66 17.02 -1.44
N MET A 173 10.44 17.39 -0.22
CA MET A 173 10.12 16.47 0.87
C MET A 173 8.64 16.59 1.26
N TYR A 174 8.02 15.47 1.56
CA TYR A 174 6.70 15.41 2.16
C TYR A 174 6.85 15.47 3.67
N VAL A 175 6.06 16.32 4.30
CA VAL A 175 6.05 16.52 5.76
C VAL A 175 4.66 16.20 6.26
N GLU A 176 4.55 15.25 7.16
CA GLU A 176 3.32 14.86 7.83
C GLU A 176 3.22 15.55 9.19
N LEU A 177 2.10 16.20 9.41
CA LEU A 177 1.76 16.86 10.69
C LEU A 177 1.21 15.85 11.70
N PRO A 178 1.18 16.16 13.01
CA PRO A 178 0.53 15.31 14.02
C PRO A 178 -0.95 15.04 13.73
N SER A 179 -1.60 15.90 12.94
CA SER A 179 -2.97 15.74 12.44
C SER A 179 -3.10 14.76 11.26
N THR A 180 -2.02 14.09 10.86
CA THR A 180 -1.91 13.21 9.68
C THR A 180 -2.07 13.91 8.33
N ILE A 181 -2.12 15.24 8.32
CA ILE A 181 -2.12 16.01 7.06
C ILE A 181 -0.70 16.08 6.52
N GLU A 182 -0.54 15.70 5.27
CA GLU A 182 0.74 15.71 4.58
C GLU A 182 0.81 16.88 3.59
N GLY A 183 1.88 17.64 3.64
CA GLY A 183 2.19 18.72 2.71
C GLY A 183 3.56 18.54 2.05
N MET A 184 3.76 19.13 0.87
CA MET A 184 5.04 19.10 0.17
C MET A 184 5.79 20.41 0.39
N VAL A 185 7.02 20.30 0.89
CA VAL A 185 8.00 21.40 0.93
C VAL A 185 8.91 21.25 -0.29
N SER A 186 8.85 22.22 -1.21
CA SER A 186 9.68 22.18 -2.42
C SER A 186 11.16 22.35 -2.08
N VAL A 187 12.03 21.59 -2.75
CA VAL A 187 13.49 21.77 -2.65
C VAL A 187 13.90 23.22 -2.94
N THR A 188 13.24 23.90 -3.86
CA THR A 188 13.53 25.29 -4.22
C THR A 188 13.17 26.31 -3.13
N SER A 189 12.37 25.92 -2.14
CA SER A 189 12.02 26.78 -0.99
C SER A 189 13.03 26.69 0.17
N LEU A 190 13.88 25.68 0.17
CA LEU A 190 14.94 25.49 1.17
C LEU A 190 16.10 26.45 0.83
N ARG A 191 16.53 27.26 1.79
CA ARG A 191 17.54 28.32 1.60
C ARG A 191 18.84 28.08 2.36
N ASP A 192 18.87 26.98 3.12
CA ASP A 192 19.96 26.64 4.05
C ASP A 192 21.04 25.76 3.42
N GLY A 193 20.87 25.36 2.14
CA GLY A 193 21.87 24.59 1.42
C GLY A 193 21.38 24.05 0.08
N TYR A 194 22.20 23.26 -0.56
CA TYR A 194 21.89 22.57 -1.80
C TYR A 194 21.54 21.11 -1.52
N TYR A 195 20.35 20.68 -1.87
CA TYR A 195 19.84 19.34 -1.60
C TYR A 195 19.89 18.47 -2.85
N ILE A 196 20.51 17.30 -2.76
CA ILE A 196 20.50 16.27 -3.83
C ILE A 196 19.77 15.04 -3.30
N TYR A 197 18.73 14.63 -4.01
CA TYR A 197 18.01 13.41 -3.71
C TYR A 197 18.77 12.18 -4.21
N ASP A 198 19.07 11.25 -3.30
CA ASP A 198 19.61 9.94 -3.63
C ASP A 198 18.49 8.90 -3.71
N GLU A 199 18.12 8.54 -4.94
CA GLU A 199 17.06 7.56 -5.21
C GLU A 199 17.37 6.15 -4.67
N ASN A 200 18.66 5.80 -4.54
CA ASN A 200 19.04 4.47 -4.10
C ASN A 200 18.91 4.29 -2.58
N HIS A 201 19.17 5.36 -1.84
CA HIS A 201 19.11 5.35 -0.39
C HIS A 201 17.83 5.99 0.18
N TYR A 202 16.96 6.55 -0.69
CA TYR A 202 15.78 7.34 -0.27
C TYR A 202 16.16 8.46 0.71
N ASP A 203 17.29 9.10 0.46
CA ASP A 203 17.86 10.11 1.32
C ASP A 203 18.07 11.41 0.55
N CYS A 204 18.23 12.50 1.29
CA CYS A 204 18.50 13.81 0.72
C CYS A 204 19.81 14.35 1.30
N LEU A 205 20.84 14.40 0.48
CA LEU A 205 22.14 14.89 0.87
C LEU A 205 22.13 16.43 0.85
N LEU A 206 22.41 17.03 1.98
CA LEU A 206 22.62 18.47 2.11
C LEU A 206 24.08 18.80 1.82
N TYR A 207 24.33 19.57 0.77
CA TYR A 207 25.64 20.16 0.50
C TYR A 207 25.67 21.58 1.04
N THR A 208 26.49 21.81 2.06
CA THR A 208 26.85 23.15 2.50
C THR A 208 28.01 23.71 1.66
N SER A 209 28.16 25.03 1.57
CA SER A 209 29.18 25.69 0.74
C SER A 209 30.62 25.23 0.98
N ASP A 210 30.93 24.70 2.16
CA ASP A 210 32.28 24.18 2.50
C ASP A 210 32.59 22.82 1.88
N ALA A 211 31.59 22.07 1.42
CA ALA A 211 31.80 20.76 0.78
C ALA A 211 31.96 20.86 -0.76
N ALA A 212 31.71 22.03 -1.36
CA ALA A 212 31.83 22.25 -2.81
C ALA A 212 33.28 22.43 -3.25
N ASP A 213 34.22 22.75 -2.35
CA ASP A 213 35.64 22.97 -2.66
C ASP A 213 36.46 21.66 -2.74
N ASP A 214 35.92 20.53 -2.26
CA ASP A 214 36.60 19.22 -2.29
C ASP A 214 36.35 18.41 -3.60
N LEU A 215 35.57 18.97 -4.56
CA LEU A 215 35.20 18.31 -5.82
C LEU A 215 35.86 18.92 -7.07
N THR A 216 36.90 19.74 -6.90
CA THR A 216 37.69 20.27 -8.05
C THR A 216 39.06 19.64 -8.15
#